data_93ef008cf72a271d2debe592243bd0eb
#
_entry.id   93ef008cf72a271d2debe592243bd0eb
#
_cell.length_a   1.000
_cell.length_b   1.000
_cell.length_c   1.000
_cell.angle_alpha   90.00
_cell.angle_beta   90.00
_cell.angle_gamma   90.00
#
_symmetry.space_group_name_H-M   'P 1'
#
loop_
_entity.id
_entity.type
_entity.pdbx_description
1 polymer ?
#
loop_
_entity_poly.entity_id
_entity_poly.type
_entity_poly.pdbx_seq_one_letter_code
_entity_poly.pdbx_strand_id
1 'polypeptide(L)'
;RGDYILFYAQGANGWNYRADGTWSHTRNPYSQYGYYFVSDNAGEQRIIQPLADNSAPQDGEAIDTDWYMYHGVHEVDKINLIDVTGISGGGREFYGELITRSAPTLNITFPTAHVRTDKEGICRVNLAGTTGEVTKICVEYGSNTGTSTIRPINVSDFYTKAEIDSLTIIATPSSTGTQNVKLQFMSGPQTANIYLNYVTLHIPCDLVMNGDAMLITSAPNMGTAPYIRFHLRGADANTQIWRLNDGVNLEQMPTTLENDVLTWVGNNTPAERYIAINPTGN
;
A
#
# COMPACT_ATOMS: atom_id res chain seq x y z
N ARG A 1 13.69 -30.88 -13.34
CA ARG A 1 12.68 -29.85 -13.01
C ARG A 1 11.53 -30.58 -12.36
N GLY A 2 11.18 -30.25 -11.13
CA GLY A 2 10.01 -30.77 -10.44
C GLY A 2 8.75 -30.01 -10.86
N ASP A 3 7.60 -30.64 -10.75
CA ASP A 3 6.32 -29.97 -10.89
C ASP A 3 6.12 -29.01 -9.69
N TYR A 4 5.52 -27.85 -9.94
CA TYR A 4 5.21 -26.88 -8.89
C TYR A 4 3.78 -26.35 -9.04
N ILE A 5 3.20 -25.95 -7.92
CA ILE A 5 1.92 -25.26 -7.89
C ILE A 5 2.19 -23.79 -7.58
N LEU A 6 1.70 -22.92 -8.44
CA LEU A 6 1.83 -21.46 -8.28
C LEU A 6 0.43 -20.87 -8.06
N PHE A 7 0.30 -20.06 -7.02
CA PHE A 7 -0.96 -19.37 -6.71
C PHE A 7 -0.68 -18.01 -6.09
N TYR A 8 -1.62 -17.12 -6.25
CA TYR A 8 -1.58 -15.82 -5.57
C TYR A 8 -2.12 -15.96 -4.14
N ALA A 9 -1.33 -15.54 -3.17
CA ALA A 9 -1.71 -15.50 -1.77
C ALA A 9 -1.84 -14.03 -1.32
N GLN A 10 -3.07 -13.58 -1.09
CA GLN A 10 -3.30 -12.26 -0.51
C GLN A 10 -2.84 -12.27 0.94
N GLY A 11 -1.99 -11.31 1.33
CA GLY A 11 -1.55 -11.11 2.71
C GLY A 11 -2.65 -10.56 3.62
N ALA A 12 -2.28 -10.28 4.88
CA ALA A 12 -3.20 -9.71 5.88
C ALA A 12 -3.65 -8.28 5.54
N ASN A 13 -2.92 -7.59 4.68
CA ASN A 13 -3.23 -6.23 4.25
C ASN A 13 -3.88 -6.24 2.86
N GLY A 14 -4.97 -5.49 2.73
CA GLY A 14 -5.63 -5.21 1.47
C GLY A 14 -5.66 -3.72 1.16
N TRP A 15 -5.78 -3.37 -0.12
CA TRP A 15 -5.90 -2.00 -0.57
C TRP A 15 -7.23 -1.79 -1.28
N ASN A 16 -7.93 -0.72 -0.93
CA ASN A 16 -9.18 -0.33 -1.55
C ASN A 16 -9.06 1.09 -2.14
N TYR A 17 -9.44 1.25 -3.39
CA TYR A 17 -9.59 2.55 -4.01
C TYR A 17 -10.98 3.10 -3.72
N ARG A 18 -11.05 4.34 -3.26
CA ARG A 18 -12.30 5.00 -2.86
C ARG A 18 -12.84 5.89 -3.97
N ALA A 19 -14.12 6.16 -3.92
CA ALA A 19 -14.79 7.06 -4.87
C ALA A 19 -14.27 8.51 -4.84
N ASP A 20 -13.63 8.92 -3.73
CA ASP A 20 -12.98 10.23 -3.59
C ASP A 20 -11.58 10.29 -4.24
N GLY A 21 -11.16 9.24 -4.92
CA GLY A 21 -9.86 9.18 -5.57
C GLY A 21 -8.70 8.81 -4.64
N THR A 22 -8.98 8.39 -3.42
CA THR A 22 -7.95 8.02 -2.44
C THR A 22 -7.85 6.51 -2.25
N TRP A 23 -6.69 6.06 -1.78
CA TRP A 23 -6.47 4.68 -1.36
C TRP A 23 -6.60 4.56 0.16
N SER A 24 -7.21 3.48 0.59
CA SER A 24 -7.19 3.06 1.99
C SER A 24 -6.71 1.62 2.08
N HIS A 25 -5.99 1.32 3.15
CA HIS A 25 -5.68 -0.07 3.47
C HIS A 25 -6.71 -0.65 4.43
N THR A 26 -6.82 -1.96 4.40
CA THR A 26 -7.52 -2.76 5.41
C THR A 26 -6.55 -3.80 5.92
N ARG A 27 -6.54 -4.00 7.24
CA ARG A 27 -5.74 -5.03 7.88
C ARG A 27 -6.64 -6.02 8.61
N ASN A 28 -6.25 -7.28 8.61
CA ASN A 28 -6.93 -8.26 9.45
C ASN A 28 -6.54 -7.98 10.92
N PRO A 29 -7.47 -7.57 11.80
CA PRO A 29 -7.14 -7.21 13.17
C PRO A 29 -6.80 -8.43 14.05
N TYR A 30 -7.03 -9.63 13.56
CA TYR A 30 -6.86 -10.87 14.34
C TYR A 30 -5.64 -11.70 13.93
N SER A 31 -5.00 -11.40 12.80
CA SER A 31 -3.84 -12.13 12.32
C SER A 31 -2.94 -11.29 11.43
N GLN A 32 -1.64 -11.47 11.59
CA GLN A 32 -0.63 -10.90 10.69
C GLN A 32 -0.41 -11.78 9.44
N TYR A 33 -1.05 -12.94 9.37
CA TYR A 33 -0.88 -13.92 8.29
C TYR A 33 -2.20 -14.23 7.63
N GLY A 34 -2.17 -14.41 6.32
CA GLY A 34 -3.20 -15.12 5.57
C GLY A 34 -2.87 -16.62 5.55
N TYR A 35 -3.89 -17.47 5.68
CA TYR A 35 -3.73 -18.91 5.67
C TYR A 35 -4.43 -19.51 4.45
N TYR A 36 -3.74 -20.41 3.77
CA TYR A 36 -4.25 -21.10 2.59
C TYR A 36 -4.12 -22.61 2.79
N PHE A 37 -5.12 -23.34 2.34
CA PHE A 37 -5.11 -24.79 2.38
C PHE A 37 -4.85 -25.32 0.96
N VAL A 38 -3.86 -26.17 0.82
CA VAL A 38 -3.58 -26.87 -0.44
C VAL A 38 -4.05 -28.31 -0.27
N SER A 39 -4.86 -28.80 -1.20
CA SER A 39 -5.39 -30.17 -1.20
C SER A 39 -5.32 -30.74 -2.61
N ASP A 40 -4.94 -31.98 -2.71
CA ASP A 40 -4.93 -32.75 -3.95
C ASP A 40 -6.31 -33.41 -4.28
N ASN A 41 -7.27 -33.35 -3.35
CA ASN A 41 -8.61 -33.93 -3.46
C ASN A 41 -9.74 -32.89 -3.57
N ALA A 42 -9.43 -31.62 -3.83
CA ALA A 42 -10.41 -30.54 -3.76
C ALA A 42 -11.24 -30.31 -5.04
N GLY A 43 -11.33 -31.26 -5.95
CA GLY A 43 -12.10 -31.18 -7.20
C GLY A 43 -11.22 -30.94 -8.43
N GLU A 44 -11.77 -30.29 -9.46
CA GLU A 44 -11.04 -30.04 -10.71
C GLU A 44 -9.88 -29.04 -10.49
N GLN A 45 -8.77 -29.28 -11.17
CA GLN A 45 -7.62 -28.39 -11.16
C GLN A 45 -7.99 -27.01 -11.69
N ARG A 46 -7.74 -25.97 -10.90
CA ARG A 46 -7.86 -24.60 -11.36
C ARG A 46 -6.58 -24.19 -12.07
N ILE A 47 -6.72 -23.77 -13.32
CA ILE A 47 -5.63 -23.25 -14.15
C ILE A 47 -5.93 -21.76 -14.38
N ILE A 48 -4.90 -20.90 -14.26
CA ILE A 48 -5.02 -19.50 -14.62
C ILE A 48 -5.33 -19.44 -16.11
N GLN A 49 -6.49 -18.87 -16.44
CA GLN A 49 -6.95 -18.82 -17.81
C GLN A 49 -6.25 -17.69 -18.57
N PRO A 50 -5.66 -17.96 -19.72
CA PRO A 50 -5.23 -16.91 -20.63
C PRO A 50 -6.43 -16.04 -21.03
N LEU A 51 -6.27 -14.73 -20.93
CA LEU A 51 -7.27 -13.81 -21.47
C LEU A 51 -7.25 -13.96 -23.01
N ALA A 52 -8.43 -14.06 -23.61
CA ALA A 52 -8.53 -14.13 -25.06
C ALA A 52 -7.98 -12.84 -25.71
N ASP A 53 -7.18 -12.98 -26.74
CA ASP A 53 -6.47 -11.89 -27.44
C ASP A 53 -7.40 -10.90 -28.18
N ASN A 54 -8.71 -11.08 -28.10
CA ASN A 54 -9.71 -10.31 -28.83
C ASN A 54 -9.98 -8.90 -28.27
N SER A 55 -9.24 -8.47 -27.27
CA SER A 55 -9.42 -7.19 -26.60
C SER A 55 -8.26 -6.22 -26.75
N ALA A 56 -7.33 -6.48 -27.67
CA ALA A 56 -6.30 -5.50 -27.97
C ALA A 56 -6.97 -4.23 -28.49
N PRO A 57 -6.83 -3.08 -27.80
CA PRO A 57 -7.41 -1.83 -28.28
C PRO A 57 -6.80 -1.46 -29.63
N GLN A 58 -7.61 -0.84 -30.48
CA GLN A 58 -7.12 -0.26 -31.71
C GLN A 58 -6.13 0.88 -31.41
N ASP A 59 -5.21 1.15 -32.34
CA ASP A 59 -4.27 2.26 -32.20
C ASP A 59 -4.99 3.57 -31.85
N GLY A 60 -4.58 4.22 -30.76
CA GLY A 60 -5.17 5.46 -30.25
C GLY A 60 -6.17 5.29 -29.09
N GLU A 61 -6.57 4.06 -28.73
CA GLU A 61 -7.48 3.83 -27.60
C GLU A 61 -6.75 3.58 -26.28
N ALA A 62 -5.43 3.43 -26.27
CA ALA A 62 -4.63 3.20 -25.07
C ALA A 62 -3.65 4.34 -24.82
N ILE A 63 -3.44 4.64 -23.54
CA ILE A 63 -2.38 5.52 -23.04
C ILE A 63 -1.18 4.68 -22.67
N ASP A 64 -0.01 5.03 -23.18
CA ASP A 64 1.23 4.36 -22.83
C ASP A 64 1.71 4.79 -21.44
N THR A 65 2.16 3.82 -20.62
CA THR A 65 2.74 4.08 -19.30
C THR A 65 3.97 3.22 -19.05
N ASP A 66 4.98 3.84 -18.47
CA ASP A 66 6.22 3.21 -17.99
C ASP A 66 6.39 3.32 -16.47
N TRP A 67 5.29 3.61 -15.75
CA TRP A 67 5.27 3.76 -14.31
C TRP A 67 3.99 3.23 -13.68
N TYR A 68 4.05 2.97 -12.38
CA TYR A 68 2.96 2.47 -11.58
C TYR A 68 2.95 3.12 -10.20
N MET A 69 1.90 2.89 -9.41
CA MET A 69 1.81 3.35 -8.04
C MET A 69 2.18 2.22 -7.08
N TYR A 70 3.29 2.38 -6.37
CA TYR A 70 3.66 1.53 -5.25
C TYR A 70 2.84 1.90 -4.02
N HIS A 71 2.39 0.92 -3.26
CA HIS A 71 1.66 1.10 -2.00
C HIS A 71 2.43 0.44 -0.86
N GLY A 72 2.81 1.24 0.12
CA GLY A 72 3.45 0.78 1.36
C GLY A 72 2.58 1.09 2.57
N VAL A 73 2.61 0.22 3.57
CA VAL A 73 1.99 0.44 4.87
C VAL A 73 2.94 0.03 5.99
N HIS A 74 3.02 0.88 7.01
CA HIS A 74 3.59 0.56 8.30
C HIS A 74 2.48 0.68 9.35
N GLU A 75 2.18 -0.42 10.02
CA GLU A 75 1.18 -0.53 11.06
C GLU A 75 1.59 -1.62 12.04
N VAL A 76 1.68 -1.26 13.30
CA VAL A 76 2.08 -2.17 14.38
C VAL A 76 1.01 -2.14 15.46
N ASP A 77 0.38 -3.30 15.67
CA ASP A 77 -0.70 -3.44 16.63
C ASP A 77 -0.17 -3.93 17.98
N LYS A 78 -0.10 -3.05 18.97
CA LYS A 78 0.39 -3.37 20.32
C LYS A 78 -0.60 -3.01 21.42
N ILE A 79 -1.28 -1.87 21.30
CA ILE A 79 -2.04 -1.25 22.38
C ILE A 79 -3.44 -0.95 21.90
N ASN A 80 -4.45 -1.42 22.63
CA ASN A 80 -5.81 -0.96 22.47
C ASN A 80 -6.04 0.25 23.39
N LEU A 81 -6.33 1.41 22.84
CA LEU A 81 -6.58 2.64 23.61
C LEU A 81 -8.06 2.81 23.96
N ILE A 82 -8.95 2.14 23.27
CA ILE A 82 -10.40 2.39 23.36
C ILE A 82 -11.04 1.53 24.44
N ASP A 83 -10.58 0.29 24.61
CA ASP A 83 -11.15 -0.64 25.56
C ASP A 83 -10.19 -1.00 26.70
N VAL A 84 -9.89 -0.01 27.51
CA VAL A 84 -9.03 -0.21 28.71
C VAL A 84 -9.78 -0.93 29.84
N THR A 85 -11.11 -1.07 29.75
CA THR A 85 -11.94 -1.54 30.86
C THR A 85 -12.42 -2.97 30.73
N GLY A 86 -12.26 -3.58 29.55
CA GLY A 86 -12.63 -4.98 29.33
C GLY A 86 -14.11 -5.29 29.42
N ILE A 87 -14.99 -4.30 29.49
CA ILE A 87 -16.45 -4.51 29.65
C ILE A 87 -17.14 -4.70 28.30
N SER A 88 -16.62 -4.12 27.23
CA SER A 88 -17.26 -4.13 25.89
C SER A 88 -16.55 -4.95 24.84
N GLY A 89 -15.49 -5.65 25.20
CA GLY A 89 -14.72 -6.48 24.28
C GLY A 89 -13.95 -5.69 23.24
N GLY A 90 -12.68 -5.94 23.11
CA GLY A 90 -11.66 -5.22 22.38
C GLY A 90 -12.07 -4.55 21.09
N GLY A 91 -11.60 -3.35 20.92
CA GLY A 91 -11.70 -2.58 19.68
C GLY A 91 -11.05 -3.31 18.52
N ARG A 92 -11.38 -2.85 17.32
CA ARG A 92 -10.77 -3.35 16.07
C ARG A 92 -9.50 -2.59 15.70
N GLU A 93 -9.19 -1.49 16.39
CA GLU A 93 -8.04 -0.66 16.16
C GLU A 93 -7.04 -0.81 17.31
N PHE A 94 -5.82 -1.12 16.93
CA PHE A 94 -4.68 -1.18 17.82
C PHE A 94 -3.66 -0.14 17.37
N TYR A 95 -2.86 0.33 18.31
CA TYR A 95 -1.86 1.37 18.09
C TYR A 95 -0.47 0.82 18.40
N GLY A 96 0.52 1.34 17.70
CA GLY A 96 1.89 0.83 17.77
C GLY A 96 2.82 1.70 18.57
N GLU A 97 3.69 2.40 17.89
CA GLU A 97 4.79 3.14 18.46
C GLU A 97 4.31 4.37 19.24
N LEU A 98 4.98 4.60 20.35
CA LEU A 98 4.73 5.70 21.25
C LEU A 98 5.70 6.85 21.01
N ILE A 99 5.18 8.04 20.80
CA ILE A 99 5.93 9.30 20.70
C ILE A 99 5.61 10.15 21.94
N THR A 100 6.63 10.57 22.66
CA THR A 100 6.51 11.40 23.87
C THR A 100 7.52 12.53 23.82
N ARG A 101 7.41 13.46 24.76
CA ARG A 101 8.41 14.54 24.90
C ARG A 101 9.81 14.01 25.23
N SER A 102 9.93 12.88 25.94
CA SER A 102 11.22 12.25 26.29
C SER A 102 11.76 11.35 25.19
N ALA A 103 10.90 10.81 24.33
CA ALA A 103 11.25 10.05 23.13
C ALA A 103 10.58 10.72 21.92
N PRO A 104 11.12 11.87 21.45
CA PRO A 104 10.37 12.78 20.60
C PRO A 104 10.37 12.40 19.12
N THR A 105 11.17 11.42 18.68
CA THR A 105 11.34 11.13 17.26
C THR A 105 11.04 9.66 16.95
N LEU A 106 10.25 9.44 15.91
CA LEU A 106 10.01 8.15 15.31
C LEU A 106 10.33 8.24 13.81
N ASN A 107 11.14 7.30 13.30
CA ASN A 107 11.48 7.18 11.90
C ASN A 107 10.91 5.88 11.35
N ILE A 108 10.14 5.99 10.27
CA ILE A 108 9.57 4.85 9.54
C ILE A 108 10.22 4.80 8.17
N THR A 109 10.66 3.62 7.77
CA THR A 109 11.35 3.42 6.50
C THR A 109 10.58 2.44 5.62
N PHE A 110 10.49 2.77 4.32
CA PHE A 110 9.87 1.93 3.30
C PHE A 110 10.91 1.62 2.23
N PRO A 111 11.30 0.36 2.07
CA PRO A 111 12.16 -0.02 0.96
C PRO A 111 11.39 0.17 -0.35
N THR A 112 11.99 0.88 -1.28
CA THR A 112 11.42 1.19 -2.60
C THR A 112 12.48 1.02 -3.67
N ALA A 113 12.07 0.85 -4.91
CA ALA A 113 12.97 0.79 -6.06
C ALA A 113 12.43 1.69 -7.18
N HIS A 114 13.33 2.25 -7.97
CA HIS A 114 13.01 3.00 -9.18
C HIS A 114 11.99 4.12 -8.98
N VAL A 115 12.15 4.90 -7.91
CA VAL A 115 11.23 5.99 -7.54
C VAL A 115 11.29 7.12 -8.57
N ARG A 116 10.13 7.59 -9.00
CA ARG A 116 10.00 8.77 -9.88
C ARG A 116 9.89 10.04 -9.05
N THR A 117 10.81 10.97 -9.28
CA THR A 117 10.83 12.28 -8.61
C THR A 117 10.20 13.41 -9.43
N ASP A 118 9.75 13.11 -10.64
CA ASP A 118 8.98 14.01 -11.50
C ASP A 118 7.48 14.00 -11.20
N LYS A 119 7.04 13.14 -10.28
CA LYS A 119 5.66 12.98 -9.83
C LYS A 119 5.58 13.03 -8.31
N GLU A 120 4.43 13.44 -7.81
CA GLU A 120 4.18 13.51 -6.37
C GLU A 120 3.77 12.16 -5.79
N GLY A 121 4.27 11.86 -4.60
CA GLY A 121 3.82 10.78 -3.74
C GLY A 121 2.91 11.29 -2.63
N ILE A 122 2.15 10.41 -2.03
CA ILE A 122 1.19 10.71 -0.97
C ILE A 122 1.58 9.93 0.28
N CYS A 123 1.78 10.64 1.38
CA CYS A 123 1.97 10.08 2.71
C CYS A 123 0.73 10.37 3.55
N ARG A 124 0.15 9.35 4.17
CA ARG A 124 -0.93 9.52 5.14
C ARG A 124 -0.51 8.93 6.48
N VAL A 125 -0.69 9.71 7.53
CA VAL A 125 -0.37 9.32 8.91
C VAL A 125 -1.64 9.42 9.74
N ASN A 126 -1.90 8.38 10.55
CA ASN A 126 -2.98 8.39 11.54
C ASN A 126 -2.39 8.20 12.93
N LEU A 127 -2.77 9.08 13.86
CA LEU A 127 -2.26 9.16 15.22
C LEU A 127 -3.41 9.19 16.22
N ALA A 128 -3.15 8.68 17.42
CA ALA A 128 -4.05 8.86 18.56
C ALA A 128 -3.28 9.44 19.77
N GLY A 129 -3.84 10.42 20.42
CA GLY A 129 -3.22 11.05 21.58
C GLY A 129 -4.04 10.95 22.85
N THR A 130 -3.39 10.53 23.93
CA THR A 130 -3.94 10.57 25.28
C THR A 130 -3.36 11.78 26.00
N THR A 131 -3.95 12.94 25.77
CA THR A 131 -3.41 14.22 26.25
C THR A 131 -4.53 15.13 26.75
N GLY A 132 -4.30 15.81 27.88
CA GLY A 132 -5.21 16.83 28.41
C GLY A 132 -4.99 18.24 27.85
N GLU A 133 -4.00 18.41 26.98
CA GLU A 133 -3.67 19.69 26.34
C GLU A 133 -3.36 19.46 24.86
N VAL A 134 -3.47 20.52 24.06
CA VAL A 134 -3.14 20.47 22.64
C VAL A 134 -1.70 19.99 22.44
N THR A 135 -1.53 18.95 21.64
CA THR A 135 -0.22 18.38 21.33
C THR A 135 0.00 18.40 19.82
N LYS A 136 1.20 18.78 19.38
CA LYS A 136 1.56 18.87 17.98
C LYS A 136 2.71 17.92 17.64
N ILE A 137 2.53 17.22 16.53
CA ILE A 137 3.52 16.33 15.92
C ILE A 137 3.84 16.87 14.52
N CYS A 138 5.11 17.12 14.25
CA CYS A 138 5.60 17.37 12.90
C CYS A 138 5.78 16.03 12.17
N VAL A 139 5.34 15.97 10.93
CA VAL A 139 5.58 14.84 10.04
C VAL A 139 6.35 15.35 8.83
N GLU A 140 7.47 14.72 8.53
CA GLU A 140 8.33 15.01 7.38
C GLU A 140 8.23 13.84 6.39
N TYR A 141 7.93 14.14 5.12
CA TYR A 141 7.95 13.19 4.01
C TYR A 141 8.41 13.87 2.73
N GLY A 142 9.40 13.27 2.06
CA GLY A 142 9.94 13.83 0.81
C GLY A 142 10.40 15.27 0.98
N SER A 143 9.91 16.14 0.10
CA SER A 143 10.23 17.58 0.12
C SER A 143 9.37 18.40 1.08
N ASN A 144 8.37 17.82 1.73
CA ASN A 144 7.36 18.54 2.49
C ASN A 144 7.27 18.10 3.96
N THR A 145 6.69 19.00 4.74
CA THR A 145 6.35 18.75 6.13
C THR A 145 4.88 19.11 6.39
N GLY A 146 4.30 18.46 7.40
CA GLY A 146 2.97 18.79 7.88
C GLY A 146 2.92 18.73 9.41
N THR A 147 1.87 19.27 10.00
CA THR A 147 1.66 19.25 11.46
C THR A 147 0.33 18.60 11.79
N SER A 148 0.38 17.49 12.49
CA SER A 148 -0.77 16.90 13.15
C SER A 148 -1.03 17.64 14.47
N THR A 149 -2.28 18.01 14.72
CA THR A 149 -2.68 18.75 15.92
C THR A 149 -3.75 17.97 16.67
N ILE A 150 -3.30 17.25 17.68
CA ILE A 150 -4.16 16.42 18.52
C ILE A 150 -4.80 17.29 19.58
N ARG A 151 -6.13 17.29 19.61
CA ARG A 151 -6.93 18.05 20.56
C ARG A 151 -6.90 17.37 21.94
N PRO A 152 -7.11 18.15 23.02
CA PRO A 152 -7.17 17.57 24.36
C PRO A 152 -8.41 16.72 24.55
N ILE A 153 -8.26 15.62 25.30
CA ILE A 153 -9.38 14.88 25.87
C ILE A 153 -9.61 15.31 27.31
N ASN A 154 -10.81 15.06 27.81
CA ASN A 154 -11.04 15.11 29.25
C ASN A 154 -10.46 13.82 29.87
N VAL A 155 -9.28 13.92 30.46
CA VAL A 155 -8.57 12.76 31.04
C VAL A 155 -9.33 12.10 32.21
N SER A 156 -10.32 12.78 32.76
CA SER A 156 -11.23 12.23 33.79
C SER A 156 -12.44 11.49 33.21
N ASP A 157 -12.65 11.60 31.88
CA ASP A 157 -13.74 10.88 31.24
C ASP A 157 -13.38 9.40 31.09
N PHE A 158 -14.31 8.56 31.56
CA PHE A 158 -14.15 7.12 31.51
C PHE A 158 -14.27 6.57 30.07
N TYR A 159 -15.02 7.24 29.22
CA TYR A 159 -15.33 6.76 27.85
C TYR A 159 -14.40 7.29 26.77
N THR A 160 -13.90 8.51 26.90
CA THR A 160 -13.01 9.13 25.93
C THR A 160 -11.56 8.89 26.31
N LYS A 161 -10.91 7.92 25.67
CA LYS A 161 -9.55 7.50 26.01
C LYS A 161 -8.45 8.11 25.13
N ALA A 162 -8.78 8.50 23.92
CA ALA A 162 -7.87 9.13 23.00
C ALA A 162 -8.59 10.03 22.00
N GLU A 163 -7.90 11.03 21.47
CA GLU A 163 -8.32 11.82 20.32
C GLU A 163 -7.51 11.37 19.11
N ILE A 164 -8.20 11.16 18.00
CA ILE A 164 -7.58 10.69 16.73
C ILE A 164 -7.37 11.88 15.81
N ASP A 165 -6.23 11.94 15.16
CA ASP A 165 -5.95 12.89 14.09
C ASP A 165 -5.29 12.19 12.88
N SER A 166 -5.59 12.69 11.69
CA SER A 166 -5.06 12.18 10.44
C SER A 166 -4.46 13.31 9.61
N LEU A 167 -3.26 13.10 9.11
CA LEU A 167 -2.55 14.03 8.26
C LEU A 167 -2.22 13.39 6.91
N THR A 168 -2.43 14.15 5.84
CA THR A 168 -1.98 13.78 4.49
C THR A 168 -0.96 14.78 3.99
N ILE A 169 0.18 14.29 3.50
CA ILE A 169 1.25 15.09 2.90
C ILE A 169 1.41 14.63 1.46
N ILE A 170 1.37 15.58 0.54
CA ILE A 170 1.71 15.37 -0.87
C ILE A 170 3.07 16.00 -1.09
N ALA A 171 4.02 15.24 -1.62
CA ALA A 171 5.40 15.68 -1.77
C ALA A 171 6.11 14.94 -2.90
N THR A 172 7.16 15.56 -3.43
CA THR A 172 8.13 14.85 -4.26
C THR A 172 8.89 13.83 -3.39
N PRO A 173 8.83 12.53 -3.73
CA PRO A 173 9.54 11.51 -2.97
C PRO A 173 11.05 11.62 -3.14
N SER A 174 11.82 11.02 -2.23
CA SER A 174 13.27 10.91 -2.37
C SER A 174 13.65 9.98 -3.52
N SER A 175 14.72 10.30 -4.24
CA SER A 175 15.27 9.45 -5.32
C SER A 175 16.00 8.20 -4.81
N THR A 176 16.18 8.06 -3.49
CA THR A 176 16.86 6.90 -2.90
C THR A 176 16.00 5.64 -2.94
N GLY A 177 16.62 4.47 -2.80
CA GLY A 177 15.94 3.18 -2.67
C GLY A 177 15.16 2.98 -1.37
N THR A 178 15.04 4.03 -0.55
CA THR A 178 14.32 4.00 0.72
C THR A 178 13.59 5.32 0.91
N GLN A 179 12.28 5.25 1.17
CA GLN A 179 11.52 6.42 1.59
C GLN A 179 11.45 6.47 3.11
N ASN A 180 11.62 7.67 3.66
CA ASN A 180 11.58 7.89 5.10
C ASN A 180 10.41 8.81 5.45
N VAL A 181 9.69 8.45 6.50
CA VAL A 181 8.70 9.29 7.15
C VAL A 181 9.16 9.52 8.58
N LYS A 182 9.40 10.77 8.94
CA LYS A 182 9.83 11.14 10.29
C LYS A 182 8.70 11.85 11.01
N LEU A 183 8.38 11.36 12.20
CA LEU A 183 7.43 11.99 13.11
C LEU A 183 8.21 12.57 14.29
N GLN A 184 7.92 13.81 14.66
CA GLN A 184 8.63 14.50 15.70
C GLN A 184 7.68 15.26 16.63
N PHE A 185 7.79 15.02 17.93
CA PHE A 185 7.08 15.78 18.95
C PHE A 185 7.54 17.26 18.93
N MET A 186 6.60 18.17 18.68
CA MET A 186 6.90 19.61 18.61
C MET A 186 6.56 20.31 19.91
N SER A 187 5.32 20.12 20.39
CA SER A 187 4.81 20.82 21.57
C SER A 187 3.67 20.01 22.21
N GLY A 188 3.54 20.17 23.52
CA GLY A 188 2.53 19.51 24.34
C GLY A 188 3.02 19.33 25.78
N PRO A 189 2.17 18.85 26.69
CA PRO A 189 2.54 18.59 28.07
C PRO A 189 3.53 17.42 28.19
N GLN A 190 4.23 17.34 29.32
CA GLN A 190 5.16 16.25 29.61
C GLN A 190 4.45 14.89 29.66
N THR A 191 3.18 14.89 29.98
CA THR A 191 2.33 13.69 30.13
C THR A 191 1.66 13.25 28.83
N ALA A 192 1.87 13.95 27.73
CA ALA A 192 1.29 13.57 26.44
C ALA A 192 1.90 12.28 25.92
N ASN A 193 1.03 11.34 25.57
CA ASN A 193 1.39 10.11 24.89
C ASN A 193 0.68 10.09 23.54
N ILE A 194 1.45 10.01 22.47
CA ILE A 194 0.95 9.97 21.09
C ILE A 194 1.34 8.62 20.48
N TYR A 195 0.37 7.89 20.03
CA TYR A 195 0.53 6.57 19.46
C TYR A 195 0.33 6.61 17.96
N LEU A 196 1.21 5.97 17.22
CA LEU A 196 1.04 5.75 15.80
C LEU A 196 0.03 4.62 15.57
N ASN A 197 -0.99 4.89 14.76
CA ASN A 197 -1.85 3.85 14.22
C ASN A 197 -1.17 3.26 12.96
N TYR A 198 -1.04 4.09 11.92
CA TYR A 198 -0.36 3.67 10.70
C TYR A 198 0.27 4.84 9.95
N VAL A 199 1.21 4.48 9.08
CA VAL A 199 1.68 5.31 7.97
C VAL A 199 1.43 4.55 6.67
N THR A 200 0.79 5.21 5.71
CA THR A 200 0.70 4.69 4.33
C THR A 200 1.43 5.59 3.36
N LEU A 201 2.09 4.96 2.38
CA LEU A 201 2.75 5.66 1.28
C LEU A 201 2.20 5.16 -0.06
N HIS A 202 1.93 6.11 -0.95
CA HIS A 202 1.62 5.87 -2.36
C HIS A 202 2.69 6.58 -3.18
N ILE A 203 3.54 5.83 -3.86
CA ILE A 203 4.77 6.33 -4.47
C ILE A 203 4.79 5.98 -5.95
N PRO A 204 4.96 6.98 -6.83
CA PRO A 204 5.17 6.73 -8.25
C PRO A 204 6.53 6.07 -8.46
N CYS A 205 6.54 4.93 -9.13
CA CYS A 205 7.75 4.17 -9.44
C CYS A 205 7.80 3.82 -10.92
N ASP A 206 8.99 3.81 -11.50
CA ASP A 206 9.19 3.29 -12.85
C ASP A 206 8.80 1.82 -12.92
N LEU A 207 8.18 1.44 -14.02
CA LEU A 207 7.78 0.06 -14.27
C LEU A 207 9.01 -0.73 -14.75
N VAL A 208 9.79 -1.19 -13.78
CA VAL A 208 10.99 -2.01 -13.97
C VAL A 208 10.86 -3.24 -13.10
N MET A 209 11.10 -4.41 -13.68
CA MET A 209 11.02 -5.67 -12.93
C MET A 209 11.96 -5.65 -11.72
N ASN A 210 11.41 -5.96 -10.55
CA ASN A 210 12.13 -5.96 -9.29
C ASN A 210 11.90 -7.29 -8.56
N GLY A 211 12.92 -8.14 -8.58
CA GLY A 211 12.83 -9.52 -8.07
C GLY A 211 12.00 -10.43 -8.98
N ASP A 212 11.64 -11.61 -8.45
CA ASP A 212 10.93 -12.65 -9.20
C ASP A 212 9.41 -12.41 -9.28
N ALA A 213 8.89 -11.52 -8.45
CA ALA A 213 7.49 -11.13 -8.46
C ALA A 213 7.31 -9.69 -7.96
N MET A 214 6.45 -8.92 -8.63
CA MET A 214 6.09 -7.57 -8.20
C MET A 214 4.60 -7.30 -8.40
N LEU A 215 4.00 -6.61 -7.43
CA LEU A 215 2.63 -6.11 -7.53
C LEU A 215 2.63 -4.75 -8.22
N ILE A 216 1.80 -4.62 -9.23
CA ILE A 216 1.64 -3.42 -10.04
C ILE A 216 0.21 -2.92 -9.85
N THR A 217 0.07 -1.66 -9.41
CA THR A 217 -1.22 -1.00 -9.32
C THR A 217 -1.26 0.14 -10.32
N SER A 218 -2.32 0.19 -11.13
CA SER A 218 -2.55 1.32 -12.04
C SER A 218 -2.58 2.63 -11.29
N ALA A 219 -1.87 3.62 -11.81
CA ALA A 219 -1.91 4.95 -11.24
C ALA A 219 -3.27 5.62 -11.52
N PRO A 220 -3.76 6.47 -10.61
CA PRO A 220 -4.97 7.22 -10.84
C PRO A 220 -4.75 8.31 -11.91
N ASN A 221 -5.83 8.70 -12.57
CA ASN A 221 -5.86 9.84 -13.50
C ASN A 221 -4.91 9.74 -14.69
N MET A 222 -4.80 8.57 -15.29
CA MET A 222 -3.98 8.33 -16.48
C MET A 222 -4.57 8.92 -17.78
N GLY A 223 -5.55 9.83 -17.68
CA GLY A 223 -6.23 10.44 -18.83
C GLY A 223 -7.60 9.79 -19.12
N THR A 224 -8.18 10.07 -20.29
CA THR A 224 -9.57 9.69 -20.63
C THR A 224 -9.68 8.48 -21.55
N ALA A 225 -8.57 7.94 -22.06
CA ALA A 225 -8.62 6.73 -22.87
C ALA A 225 -9.15 5.53 -22.06
N PRO A 226 -9.90 4.61 -22.67
CA PRO A 226 -10.48 3.48 -21.96
C PRO A 226 -9.44 2.43 -21.52
N TYR A 227 -8.25 2.44 -22.11
CA TYR A 227 -7.20 1.46 -21.86
C TYR A 227 -5.86 2.10 -21.50
N ILE A 228 -5.00 1.32 -20.83
CA ILE A 228 -3.60 1.64 -20.55
C ILE A 228 -2.74 0.55 -21.15
N ARG A 229 -1.69 0.95 -21.87
CA ARG A 229 -0.62 0.07 -22.35
C ARG A 229 0.58 0.22 -21.42
N PHE A 230 0.91 -0.83 -20.71
CA PHE A 230 2.00 -0.88 -19.76
C PHE A 230 3.28 -1.36 -20.43
N HIS A 231 4.41 -0.73 -20.10
CA HIS A 231 5.74 -1.07 -20.60
C HIS A 231 6.66 -1.44 -19.43
N LEU A 232 6.78 -2.73 -19.14
CA LEU A 232 7.63 -3.26 -18.08
C LEU A 232 9.02 -3.53 -18.62
N ARG A 233 10.03 -2.80 -18.15
CA ARG A 233 11.44 -3.00 -18.47
C ARG A 233 12.06 -4.09 -17.60
N GLY A 234 13.12 -4.74 -18.09
CA GLY A 234 13.87 -5.75 -17.36
C GLY A 234 13.12 -7.06 -17.15
N ALA A 235 12.05 -7.29 -17.89
CA ALA A 235 11.36 -8.56 -17.97
C ALA A 235 12.04 -9.49 -19.00
N ASP A 236 11.79 -10.78 -18.88
CA ASP A 236 12.27 -11.80 -19.82
C ASP A 236 11.12 -12.58 -20.47
N ALA A 237 11.46 -13.53 -21.34
CA ALA A 237 10.48 -14.36 -22.06
C ALA A 237 9.66 -15.31 -21.14
N ASN A 238 10.08 -15.51 -19.90
CA ASN A 238 9.36 -16.34 -18.90
C ASN A 238 8.44 -15.50 -18.02
N THR A 239 8.58 -14.16 -18.05
CA THR A 239 7.78 -13.26 -17.24
C THR A 239 6.32 -13.31 -17.69
N GLN A 240 5.43 -13.56 -16.76
CA GLN A 240 3.99 -13.57 -16.94
C GLN A 240 3.36 -12.38 -16.24
N ILE A 241 2.28 -11.85 -16.79
CA ILE A 241 1.45 -10.81 -16.17
C ILE A 241 0.11 -11.43 -15.83
N TRP A 242 -0.26 -11.41 -14.55
CA TRP A 242 -1.57 -11.87 -14.10
C TRP A 242 -2.40 -10.70 -13.61
N ARG A 243 -3.61 -10.58 -14.10
CA ARG A 243 -4.60 -9.62 -13.60
C ARG A 243 -5.24 -10.16 -12.33
N LEU A 244 -5.24 -9.35 -11.28
CA LEU A 244 -5.81 -9.65 -9.98
C LEU A 244 -7.23 -9.05 -9.90
N ASN A 245 -8.26 -9.78 -10.30
CA ASN A 245 -9.63 -9.29 -10.23
C ASN A 245 -10.13 -9.22 -8.78
N ASP A 246 -10.27 -10.37 -8.14
CA ASP A 246 -10.79 -10.51 -6.77
C ASP A 246 -9.85 -11.30 -5.86
N GLY A 247 -8.63 -11.60 -6.32
CA GLY A 247 -7.64 -12.42 -5.61
C GLY A 247 -7.89 -13.94 -5.71
N VAL A 248 -8.98 -14.35 -6.30
CA VAL A 248 -9.36 -15.76 -6.52
C VAL A 248 -9.37 -16.10 -8.00
N ASN A 249 -9.93 -15.22 -8.82
CA ASN A 249 -10.04 -15.40 -10.26
C ASN A 249 -8.93 -14.58 -10.93
N LEU A 250 -7.84 -15.28 -11.25
CA LEU A 250 -6.69 -14.70 -11.92
C LEU A 250 -6.82 -14.93 -13.42
N GLU A 251 -6.36 -13.95 -14.20
CA GLU A 251 -6.29 -14.05 -15.65
C GLU A 251 -4.88 -13.73 -16.11
N GLN A 252 -4.33 -14.57 -16.96
CA GLN A 252 -3.04 -14.28 -17.59
C GLN A 252 -3.25 -13.31 -18.75
N MET A 253 -2.59 -12.18 -18.68
CA MET A 253 -2.66 -11.18 -19.73
C MET A 253 -1.84 -11.61 -20.96
N PRO A 254 -2.33 -11.37 -22.19
CA PRO A 254 -1.50 -11.47 -23.38
C PRO A 254 -0.41 -10.40 -23.32
N THR A 255 0.82 -10.80 -23.63
CA THR A 255 2.01 -9.95 -23.54
C THR A 255 2.83 -10.01 -24.84
N THR A 256 3.51 -8.92 -25.16
CA THR A 256 4.51 -8.85 -26.23
C THR A 256 5.85 -8.44 -25.63
N LEU A 257 6.92 -9.17 -25.92
CA LEU A 257 8.28 -8.85 -25.48
C LEU A 257 9.10 -8.34 -26.66
N GLU A 258 9.55 -7.10 -26.59
CA GLU A 258 10.43 -6.48 -27.59
C GLU A 258 11.52 -5.66 -26.89
N ASN A 259 12.78 -5.91 -27.24
CA ASN A 259 13.93 -5.17 -26.69
C ASN A 259 13.95 -5.08 -25.15
N ASP A 260 13.70 -6.20 -24.46
CA ASP A 260 13.63 -6.30 -22.99
C ASP A 260 12.49 -5.46 -22.33
N VAL A 261 11.49 -5.08 -23.12
CA VAL A 261 10.27 -4.43 -22.65
C VAL A 261 9.08 -5.36 -22.87
N LEU A 262 8.47 -5.78 -21.78
CA LEU A 262 7.24 -6.57 -21.81
C LEU A 262 6.03 -5.62 -21.80
N THR A 263 5.17 -5.77 -22.79
CA THR A 263 4.00 -4.90 -22.97
C THR A 263 2.71 -5.69 -22.82
N TRP A 264 1.73 -5.10 -22.12
CA TRP A 264 0.35 -5.59 -22.07
C TRP A 264 -0.62 -4.42 -22.01
N VAL A 265 -1.89 -4.69 -22.28
CA VAL A 265 -2.96 -3.70 -22.23
C VAL A 265 -3.98 -4.09 -21.18
N GLY A 266 -4.36 -3.14 -20.34
CA GLY A 266 -5.41 -3.26 -19.34
C GLY A 266 -6.41 -2.12 -19.38
N ASN A 267 -7.45 -2.20 -18.56
CA ASN A 267 -8.44 -1.14 -18.46
C ASN A 267 -7.85 0.09 -17.74
N ASN A 268 -8.27 1.28 -18.12
CA ASN A 268 -7.88 2.51 -17.43
C ASN A 268 -8.73 2.72 -16.18
N THR A 269 -8.54 1.84 -15.19
CA THR A 269 -9.18 1.94 -13.88
C THR A 269 -8.15 1.95 -12.76
N PRO A 270 -8.22 2.88 -11.80
CA PRO A 270 -7.25 2.98 -10.70
C PRO A 270 -7.24 1.77 -9.75
N ALA A 271 -8.29 0.95 -9.80
CA ALA A 271 -8.41 -0.23 -8.95
C ALA A 271 -7.77 -1.47 -9.57
N GLU A 272 -7.38 -1.41 -10.84
CA GLU A 272 -6.85 -2.58 -11.54
C GLU A 272 -5.43 -2.89 -11.05
N ARG A 273 -5.20 -4.16 -10.74
CA ARG A 273 -3.94 -4.65 -10.20
C ARG A 273 -3.44 -5.81 -11.01
N TYR A 274 -2.12 -5.87 -11.16
CA TYR A 274 -1.42 -6.94 -11.84
C TYR A 274 -0.30 -7.47 -10.95
N ILE A 275 0.08 -8.70 -11.17
CA ILE A 275 1.34 -9.24 -10.68
C ILE A 275 2.19 -9.62 -11.88
N ALA A 276 3.39 -9.05 -11.96
CA ALA A 276 4.42 -9.55 -12.84
C ALA A 276 5.20 -10.64 -12.10
N ILE A 277 5.34 -11.80 -12.70
CA ILE A 277 5.99 -12.94 -12.07
C ILE A 277 6.85 -13.70 -13.05
N ASN A 278 8.06 -14.08 -12.62
CA ASN A 278 8.89 -15.05 -13.30
C ASN A 278 8.76 -16.40 -12.61
N PRO A 279 7.96 -17.34 -13.15
CA PRO A 279 7.68 -18.61 -12.49
C PRO A 279 8.88 -19.55 -12.45
N THR A 280 9.94 -19.27 -13.18
CA THR A 280 11.16 -20.07 -13.21
C THR A 280 12.25 -19.56 -12.28
N GLY A 281 11.99 -18.52 -11.51
CA GLY A 281 12.89 -17.77 -10.63
C GLY A 281 14.23 -18.44 -10.31
N ASN A 282 15.31 -17.67 -10.31
CA ASN A 282 16.66 -18.18 -10.09
C ASN A 282 16.88 -18.73 -8.68
#